data_9981ee0e37c4c3fdaf66aaf22875c102
#
_entry.id   9981ee0e37c4c3fdaf66aaf22875c102
#
_cell.length_a   1.000
_cell.length_b   1.000
_cell.length_c   1.000
_cell.angle_alpha   90.00
_cell.angle_beta   90.00
_cell.angle_gamma   90.00
#
_symmetry.space_group_name_H-M   'P 1'
#
loop_
_entity.id
_entity.type
_entity.pdbx_description
1 polymer ?
#
loop_
_entity_poly.entity_id
_entity_poly.type
_entity_poly.pdbx_seq_one_letter_code
_entity_poly.pdbx_strand_id
1 'polypeptide(L)'
;MGEKALAYLLRHEWRHLSRWASIISEIGTDEPIPKDPRGTIESILADTDFMKADEKFRREFMKTKHYKEIFDSKMLSSLQASAVIGNLYTASMYMGLRSLLEFEFLKGVDLYNKRIGFGSYGSGCSAMVFSGVIQENYKELVKRMDLEKDIGQRTKISIQDYEKLHKNTRKYNEAFLDAEDEFILINIGGTTADRAGFREYCYAS
;
A
#
# COMPACT_ATOMS: atom_id res chain seq x y z
N MET A 1 -1.96 2.85 6.61
CA MET A 1 -3.44 2.90 6.50
C MET A 1 -4.07 1.51 6.48
N GLY A 2 -3.53 0.56 5.72
CA GLY A 2 -4.07 -0.80 5.61
C GLY A 2 -4.19 -1.55 6.94
N GLU A 3 -3.20 -1.45 7.82
CA GLU A 3 -3.24 -2.08 9.15
C GLU A 3 -4.43 -1.62 9.99
N LYS A 4 -4.67 -0.30 10.05
CA LYS A 4 -5.78 0.26 10.83
C LYS A 4 -7.14 -0.14 10.24
N ALA A 5 -7.26 -0.15 8.92
CA ALA A 5 -8.47 -0.59 8.25
C ALA A 5 -8.74 -2.08 8.49
N LEU A 6 -7.71 -2.92 8.40
CA LEU A 6 -7.81 -4.34 8.71
C LEU A 6 -8.23 -4.56 10.16
N ALA A 7 -7.61 -3.85 11.12
CA ALA A 7 -7.96 -3.95 12.53
C ALA A 7 -9.44 -3.58 12.78
N TYR A 8 -9.93 -2.54 12.11
CA TYR A 8 -11.32 -2.12 12.19
C TYR A 8 -12.28 -3.21 11.66
N LEU A 9 -12.01 -3.74 10.49
CA LEU A 9 -12.83 -4.79 9.88
C LEU A 9 -12.85 -6.06 10.73
N LEU A 10 -11.69 -6.52 11.16
CA LEU A 10 -11.58 -7.74 11.98
C LEU A 10 -12.26 -7.58 13.33
N ARG A 11 -12.21 -6.40 13.94
CA ARG A 11 -12.94 -6.10 15.17
C ARG A 11 -14.45 -6.29 14.98
N HIS A 12 -15.00 -5.83 13.85
CA HIS A 12 -16.40 -6.02 13.54
C HIS A 12 -16.76 -7.48 13.31
N GLU A 13 -15.99 -8.18 12.50
CA GLU A 13 -16.25 -9.58 12.20
C GLU A 13 -16.08 -10.50 13.42
N TRP A 14 -15.04 -10.27 14.21
CA TRP A 14 -14.68 -11.19 15.30
C TRP A 14 -15.49 -11.02 16.56
N ARG A 15 -16.12 -9.89 16.75
CA ARG A 15 -16.98 -9.62 17.91
C ARG A 15 -18.05 -10.69 18.14
N HIS A 16 -18.55 -11.31 17.08
CA HIS A 16 -19.57 -12.34 17.13
C HIS A 16 -19.00 -13.77 17.14
N LEU A 17 -17.69 -13.92 17.18
CA LEU A 17 -17.05 -15.22 17.17
C LEU A 17 -16.71 -15.68 18.59
N SER A 18 -16.72 -16.99 18.82
CA SER A 18 -16.33 -17.59 20.11
C SER A 18 -14.92 -17.19 20.57
N ARG A 19 -14.01 -16.95 19.61
CA ARG A 19 -12.64 -16.50 19.88
C ARG A 19 -12.55 -15.07 20.43
N TRP A 20 -13.64 -14.29 20.40
CA TRP A 20 -13.61 -12.90 20.89
C TRP A 20 -13.19 -12.81 22.36
N ALA A 21 -13.70 -13.71 23.20
CA ALA A 21 -13.31 -13.76 24.61
C ALA A 21 -11.79 -13.99 24.79
N SER A 22 -11.18 -14.86 23.98
CA SER A 22 -9.74 -15.10 23.98
C SER A 22 -8.96 -13.86 23.56
N ILE A 23 -9.42 -13.14 22.53
CA ILE A 23 -8.80 -11.90 22.06
C ILE A 23 -8.85 -10.82 23.14
N ILE A 24 -9.98 -10.66 23.81
CA ILE A 24 -10.12 -9.69 24.91
C ILE A 24 -9.23 -10.05 26.10
N SER A 25 -9.14 -11.34 26.44
CA SER A 25 -8.22 -11.81 27.47
C SER A 25 -6.76 -11.52 27.11
N GLU A 26 -6.39 -11.62 25.85
CA GLU A 26 -5.03 -11.31 25.36
C GLU A 26 -4.71 -9.81 25.43
N ILE A 27 -5.70 -8.94 25.19
CA ILE A 27 -5.55 -7.49 25.32
C ILE A 27 -5.31 -7.09 26.78
N GLY A 28 -5.90 -7.84 27.73
CA GLY A 28 -5.64 -7.65 29.15
C GLY A 28 -6.11 -6.30 29.70
N THR A 29 -7.18 -5.73 29.14
CA THR A 29 -7.72 -4.44 29.57
C THR A 29 -8.95 -4.61 30.44
N ASP A 30 -8.97 -3.93 31.58
CA ASP A 30 -10.16 -3.78 32.43
C ASP A 30 -11.07 -2.65 31.91
N GLU A 31 -10.63 -1.90 30.90
CA GLU A 31 -11.42 -0.82 30.34
C GLU A 31 -12.54 -1.37 29.43
N PRO A 32 -13.71 -0.73 29.42
CA PRO A 32 -14.81 -1.16 28.59
C PRO A 32 -14.43 -1.07 27.11
N ILE A 33 -14.72 -2.14 26.39
CA ILE A 33 -14.53 -2.18 24.93
C ILE A 33 -15.44 -1.12 24.31
N PRO A 34 -14.92 -0.20 23.49
CA PRO A 34 -15.75 0.80 22.84
C PRO A 34 -16.89 0.15 22.06
N LYS A 35 -18.11 0.59 22.31
CA LYS A 35 -19.29 0.14 21.55
C LYS A 35 -19.18 0.65 20.12
N ASP A 36 -19.85 -0.05 19.20
CA ASP A 36 -19.95 0.47 17.85
C ASP A 36 -20.66 1.82 17.86
N PRO A 37 -20.10 2.82 17.18
CA PRO A 37 -20.73 4.12 17.11
C PRO A 37 -22.07 4.00 16.36
N ARG A 38 -23.08 4.68 16.88
CA ARG A 38 -24.39 4.81 16.22
C ARG A 38 -24.63 6.29 15.96
N GLY A 39 -25.03 6.60 14.74
CA GLY A 39 -25.27 7.98 14.33
C GLY A 39 -24.73 8.30 12.96
N THR A 40 -24.70 9.58 12.63
CA THR A 40 -24.08 10.06 11.41
C THR A 40 -22.55 10.07 11.55
N ILE A 41 -21.84 10.08 10.42
CA ILE A 41 -20.37 10.17 10.42
C ILE A 41 -19.90 11.41 11.19
N GLU A 42 -20.58 12.52 11.00
CA GLU A 42 -20.26 13.78 11.68
C GLU A 42 -20.39 13.65 13.21
N SER A 43 -21.45 13.01 13.71
CA SER A 43 -21.65 12.81 15.14
C SER A 43 -20.61 11.87 15.75
N ILE A 44 -20.19 10.85 15.00
CA ILE A 44 -19.15 9.90 15.41
C ILE A 44 -17.78 10.58 15.49
N LEU A 45 -17.44 11.38 14.49
CA LEU A 45 -16.16 12.10 14.44
C LEU A 45 -16.09 13.22 15.50
N ALA A 46 -17.23 13.76 15.89
CA ALA A 46 -17.32 14.79 16.94
C ALA A 46 -17.18 14.22 18.36
N ASP A 47 -17.44 12.92 18.55
CA ASP A 47 -17.26 12.25 19.85
C ASP A 47 -15.78 11.93 20.09
N THR A 48 -15.08 12.91 20.65
CA THR A 48 -13.64 12.84 20.90
C THR A 48 -13.26 11.76 21.90
N ASP A 49 -14.13 11.46 22.86
CA ASP A 49 -13.85 10.45 23.90
C ASP A 49 -14.02 9.05 23.32
N PHE A 50 -15.05 8.84 22.51
CA PHE A 50 -15.18 7.62 21.73
C PHE A 50 -13.97 7.41 20.82
N MET A 51 -13.55 8.43 20.06
CA MET A 51 -12.42 8.31 19.13
C MET A 51 -11.11 7.96 19.84
N LYS A 52 -10.84 8.52 21.01
CA LYS A 52 -9.66 8.19 21.83
C LYS A 52 -9.72 6.76 22.36
N ALA A 53 -10.86 6.36 22.93
CA ALA A 53 -11.04 5.01 23.45
C ALA A 53 -10.92 3.96 22.35
N ASP A 54 -11.50 4.23 21.16
CA ASP A 54 -11.42 3.35 20.01
C ASP A 54 -9.99 3.23 19.47
N GLU A 55 -9.25 4.33 19.42
CA GLU A 55 -7.84 4.30 18.98
C GLU A 55 -6.97 3.50 19.95
N LYS A 56 -7.15 3.68 21.27
CA LYS A 56 -6.44 2.91 22.29
C LYS A 56 -6.74 1.42 22.14
N PHE A 57 -8.02 1.06 22.06
CA PHE A 57 -8.45 -0.33 21.86
C PHE A 57 -7.83 -0.93 20.59
N ARG A 58 -7.89 -0.24 19.46
CA ARG A 58 -7.30 -0.73 18.20
C ARG A 58 -5.80 -0.96 18.30
N ARG A 59 -5.06 -0.11 19.01
CA ARG A 59 -3.61 -0.30 19.22
C ARG A 59 -3.32 -1.60 19.98
N GLU A 60 -4.08 -1.91 21.03
CA GLU A 60 -3.91 -3.14 21.77
C GLU A 60 -4.36 -4.36 20.96
N PHE A 61 -5.48 -4.25 20.27
CA PHE A 61 -5.98 -5.29 19.37
C PHE A 61 -4.95 -5.69 18.29
N MET A 62 -4.24 -4.73 17.70
CA MET A 62 -3.20 -4.97 16.70
C MET A 62 -1.96 -5.69 17.26
N LYS A 63 -1.78 -5.74 18.58
CA LYS A 63 -0.70 -6.48 19.22
C LYS A 63 -1.04 -7.95 19.45
N THR A 64 -2.32 -8.32 19.41
CA THR A 64 -2.76 -9.69 19.66
C THR A 64 -2.20 -10.67 18.64
N LYS A 65 -1.98 -11.91 19.07
CA LYS A 65 -1.55 -13.01 18.20
C LYS A 65 -2.53 -13.25 17.07
N HIS A 66 -3.84 -13.21 17.37
CA HIS A 66 -4.89 -13.41 16.39
C HIS A 66 -4.85 -12.37 15.26
N TYR A 67 -4.63 -11.09 15.60
CA TYR A 67 -4.48 -10.05 14.59
C TYR A 67 -3.24 -10.26 13.73
N LYS A 68 -2.09 -10.53 14.37
CA LYS A 68 -0.82 -10.75 13.66
C LYS A 68 -0.89 -11.90 12.67
N GLU A 69 -1.49 -13.03 13.05
CA GLU A 69 -1.66 -14.19 12.16
C GLU A 69 -2.45 -13.83 10.89
N ILE A 70 -3.52 -13.07 11.04
CA ILE A 70 -4.31 -12.62 9.87
C ILE A 70 -3.55 -11.57 9.05
N PHE A 71 -2.89 -10.63 9.72
CA PHE A 71 -2.08 -9.62 9.06
C PHE A 71 -0.98 -10.26 8.21
N ASP A 72 -0.23 -11.19 8.78
CA ASP A 72 0.86 -11.90 8.10
C ASP A 72 0.34 -12.71 6.91
N SER A 73 -0.79 -13.38 7.07
CA SER A 73 -1.36 -14.23 6.01
C SER A 73 -2.07 -13.45 4.90
N LYS A 74 -2.57 -12.23 5.17
CA LYS A 74 -3.41 -11.49 4.22
C LYS A 74 -2.80 -10.21 3.68
N MET A 75 -1.88 -9.58 4.44
CA MET A 75 -1.37 -8.25 4.13
C MET A 75 0.13 -8.23 3.89
N LEU A 76 0.91 -9.04 4.60
CA LEU A 76 2.37 -8.90 4.63
C LEU A 76 2.99 -8.96 3.23
N SER A 77 2.59 -9.91 2.39
CA SER A 77 3.12 -10.04 1.04
C SER A 77 2.84 -8.83 0.14
N SER A 78 1.71 -8.15 0.33
CA SER A 78 1.39 -6.94 -0.42
C SER A 78 2.20 -5.71 0.00
N LEU A 79 2.83 -5.73 1.16
CA LEU A 79 3.56 -4.59 1.73
C LEU A 79 5.07 -4.65 1.47
N GLN A 80 5.62 -5.79 1.06
CA GLN A 80 7.06 -5.99 0.91
C GLN A 80 7.72 -4.98 -0.04
N ALA A 81 7.16 -4.78 -1.22
CA ALA A 81 7.67 -3.82 -2.18
C ALA A 81 7.61 -2.37 -1.65
N SER A 82 6.48 -1.98 -1.08
CA SER A 82 6.29 -0.62 -0.56
C SER A 82 7.22 -0.31 0.61
N ALA A 83 7.57 -1.31 1.43
CA ALA A 83 8.53 -1.13 2.53
C ALA A 83 9.93 -0.73 2.03
N VAL A 84 10.30 -1.13 0.81
CA VAL A 84 11.62 -0.85 0.23
C VAL A 84 11.60 0.37 -0.69
N ILE A 85 10.49 0.59 -1.40
CA ILE A 85 10.37 1.68 -2.40
C ILE A 85 9.88 2.98 -1.74
N GLY A 86 8.99 2.86 -0.75
CA GLY A 86 8.34 4.00 -0.12
C GLY A 86 7.01 4.38 -0.78
N ASN A 87 6.61 5.65 -0.64
CA ASN A 87 5.32 6.13 -1.13
C ASN A 87 5.31 6.32 -2.65
N LEU A 88 4.37 5.67 -3.30
CA LEU A 88 4.12 5.75 -4.74
C LEU A 88 2.76 6.39 -5.07
N TYR A 89 2.11 7.02 -4.08
CA TYR A 89 0.76 7.59 -4.22
C TYR A 89 -0.23 6.58 -4.84
N THR A 90 -0.87 6.93 -5.94
CA THR A 90 -1.84 6.06 -6.64
C THR A 90 -1.23 4.72 -7.08
N ALA A 91 0.05 4.70 -7.45
CA ALA A 91 0.74 3.48 -7.86
C ALA A 91 0.98 2.50 -6.70
N SER A 92 0.89 2.95 -5.43
CA SER A 92 1.10 2.08 -4.26
C SER A 92 0.15 0.88 -4.23
N MET A 93 -1.09 1.05 -4.68
CA MET A 93 -2.07 -0.04 -4.73
C MET A 93 -1.66 -1.11 -5.77
N TYR A 94 -1.23 -0.69 -6.96
CA TYR A 94 -0.78 -1.60 -8.00
C TYR A 94 0.55 -2.26 -7.65
N MET A 95 1.46 -1.52 -7.01
CA MET A 95 2.70 -2.09 -6.47
C MET A 95 2.42 -3.11 -5.38
N GLY A 96 1.43 -2.87 -4.53
CA GLY A 96 0.95 -3.83 -3.53
C GLY A 96 0.39 -5.11 -4.17
N LEU A 97 -0.36 -4.98 -5.27
CA LEU A 97 -0.83 -6.13 -6.04
C LEU A 97 0.34 -6.92 -6.63
N ARG A 98 1.28 -6.24 -7.30
CA ARG A 98 2.49 -6.87 -7.83
C ARG A 98 3.25 -7.63 -6.74
N SER A 99 3.51 -6.97 -5.63
CA SER A 99 4.18 -7.55 -4.47
C SER A 99 3.47 -8.81 -3.97
N LEU A 100 2.15 -8.75 -3.80
CA LEU A 100 1.34 -9.89 -3.38
C LEU A 100 1.50 -11.08 -4.34
N LEU A 101 1.35 -10.84 -5.65
CA LEU A 101 1.41 -11.89 -6.66
C LEU A 101 2.78 -12.58 -6.70
N GLU A 102 3.86 -11.81 -6.71
CA GLU A 102 5.23 -12.33 -6.76
C GLU A 102 5.62 -13.07 -5.47
N PHE A 103 5.39 -12.47 -4.30
CA PHE A 103 5.79 -13.09 -3.04
C PHE A 103 4.97 -14.34 -2.71
N GLU A 104 3.68 -14.37 -3.01
CA GLU A 104 2.88 -15.59 -2.81
C GLU A 104 3.25 -16.68 -3.83
N PHE A 105 3.56 -16.31 -5.07
CA PHE A 105 4.06 -17.25 -6.07
C PHE A 105 5.39 -17.88 -5.65
N LEU A 106 6.33 -17.09 -5.13
CA LEU A 106 7.62 -17.58 -4.61
C LEU A 106 7.46 -18.50 -3.42
N LYS A 107 6.44 -18.31 -2.59
CA LYS A 107 6.07 -19.21 -1.48
C LYS A 107 5.35 -20.50 -1.95
N GLY A 108 5.05 -20.63 -3.24
CA GLY A 108 4.30 -21.76 -3.79
C GLY A 108 2.79 -21.70 -3.49
N VAL A 109 2.27 -20.52 -3.10
CA VAL A 109 0.84 -20.34 -2.84
C VAL A 109 0.08 -20.10 -4.14
N ASP A 110 -0.90 -20.92 -4.41
CA ASP A 110 -1.78 -20.73 -5.59
C ASP A 110 -2.88 -19.70 -5.28
N LEU A 111 -2.83 -18.58 -6.00
CA LEU A 111 -3.81 -17.51 -5.91
C LEU A 111 -4.95 -17.62 -6.92
N TYR A 112 -4.94 -18.62 -7.80
CA TYR A 112 -6.03 -18.82 -8.76
C TYR A 112 -7.39 -18.86 -8.06
N ASN A 113 -8.35 -18.16 -8.63
CA ASN A 113 -9.72 -18.04 -8.10
C ASN A 113 -9.82 -17.43 -6.69
N LYS A 114 -8.76 -16.86 -6.14
CA LYS A 114 -8.82 -16.10 -4.90
C LYS A 114 -9.32 -14.68 -5.15
N ARG A 115 -10.13 -14.17 -4.22
CA ARG A 115 -10.60 -12.78 -4.24
C ARG A 115 -9.62 -11.89 -3.50
N ILE A 116 -9.21 -10.81 -4.15
CA ILE A 116 -8.35 -9.77 -3.57
C ILE A 116 -9.18 -8.51 -3.39
N GLY A 117 -9.12 -7.93 -2.19
CA GLY A 117 -9.70 -6.63 -1.88
C GLY A 117 -8.69 -5.51 -2.11
N PHE A 118 -9.16 -4.40 -2.64
CA PHE A 118 -8.39 -3.19 -2.87
C PHE A 118 -9.02 -2.02 -2.11
N GLY A 119 -8.18 -1.25 -1.43
CA GLY A 119 -8.57 0.01 -0.83
C GLY A 119 -7.69 1.13 -1.36
N SER A 120 -8.28 2.10 -2.01
CA SER A 120 -7.61 3.30 -2.48
C SER A 120 -8.12 4.52 -1.72
N TYR A 121 -7.21 5.37 -1.30
CA TYR A 121 -7.54 6.61 -0.62
C TYR A 121 -6.81 7.76 -1.29
N GLY A 122 -7.57 8.76 -1.72
CA GLY A 122 -7.06 10.00 -2.27
C GLY A 122 -7.09 11.13 -1.23
N SER A 123 -6.06 11.97 -1.22
CA SER A 123 -5.93 13.09 -0.27
C SER A 123 -7.03 14.15 -0.39
N GLY A 124 -7.84 14.13 -1.45
CA GLY A 124 -9.03 14.96 -1.64
C GLY A 124 -10.31 14.39 -1.03
N CYS A 125 -10.23 13.62 0.06
CA CYS A 125 -11.37 12.95 0.71
C CYS A 125 -12.14 11.98 -0.19
N SER A 126 -11.47 11.41 -1.20
CA SER A 126 -12.03 10.36 -2.05
C SER A 126 -11.48 9.02 -1.61
N ALA A 127 -12.35 8.04 -1.41
CA ALA A 127 -11.95 6.67 -1.11
C ALA A 127 -12.72 5.70 -2.01
N MET A 128 -12.04 4.66 -2.47
CA MET A 128 -12.65 3.59 -3.26
C MET A 128 -12.26 2.23 -2.68
N VAL A 129 -13.26 1.37 -2.55
CA VAL A 129 -13.06 -0.03 -2.15
C VAL A 129 -13.67 -0.92 -3.24
N PHE A 130 -12.88 -1.85 -3.72
CA PHE A 130 -13.35 -2.81 -4.73
C PHE A 130 -12.64 -4.14 -4.57
N SER A 131 -13.04 -5.14 -5.32
CA SER A 131 -12.39 -6.45 -5.30
C SER A 131 -12.30 -7.06 -6.69
N GLY A 132 -11.32 -7.94 -6.87
CA GLY A 132 -11.15 -8.74 -8.08
C GLY A 132 -10.88 -10.19 -7.76
N VAL A 133 -11.05 -11.04 -8.75
CA VAL A 133 -10.73 -12.49 -8.67
C VAL A 133 -9.55 -12.77 -9.59
N ILE A 134 -8.53 -13.43 -9.05
CA ILE A 134 -7.33 -13.78 -9.80
C ILE A 134 -7.66 -14.84 -10.86
N GLN A 135 -7.29 -14.52 -12.09
CA GLN A 135 -7.51 -15.37 -13.25
C GLN A 135 -6.40 -16.40 -13.43
N GLU A 136 -6.67 -17.46 -14.20
CA GLU A 136 -5.75 -18.58 -14.39
C GLU A 136 -4.39 -18.17 -14.96
N ASN A 137 -4.38 -17.21 -15.88
CA ASN A 137 -3.17 -16.74 -16.57
C ASN A 137 -2.23 -15.86 -15.71
N TYR A 138 -2.57 -15.58 -14.43
CA TYR A 138 -1.71 -14.76 -13.58
C TYR A 138 -0.31 -15.34 -13.42
N LYS A 139 -0.16 -16.66 -13.42
CA LYS A 139 1.14 -17.35 -13.28
C LYS A 139 2.12 -17.01 -14.42
N GLU A 140 1.59 -16.86 -15.63
CA GLU A 140 2.35 -16.45 -16.80
C GLU A 140 2.88 -15.00 -16.68
N LEU A 141 2.02 -14.14 -16.12
CA LEU A 141 2.39 -12.76 -15.84
C LEU A 141 3.49 -12.70 -14.76
N VAL A 142 3.30 -13.41 -13.66
CA VAL A 142 4.25 -13.39 -12.53
C VAL A 142 5.63 -13.93 -12.92
N LYS A 143 5.70 -14.94 -13.78
CA LYS A 143 6.99 -15.47 -14.28
C LYS A 143 7.82 -14.45 -15.04
N ARG A 144 7.20 -13.39 -15.55
CA ARG A 144 7.88 -12.28 -16.27
C ARG A 144 8.23 -11.11 -15.34
N MET A 145 7.75 -11.15 -14.12
CA MET A 145 8.03 -10.14 -13.10
C MET A 145 9.27 -10.58 -12.30
N ASP A 146 10.10 -9.62 -11.94
CA ASP A 146 11.24 -9.84 -11.04
C ASP A 146 11.44 -8.56 -10.22
N LEU A 147 10.64 -8.43 -9.18
CA LEU A 147 10.64 -7.25 -8.33
C LEU A 147 11.98 -7.05 -7.62
N GLU A 148 12.64 -8.13 -7.22
CA GLU A 148 13.94 -8.06 -6.56
C GLU A 148 15.01 -7.52 -7.50
N LYS A 149 15.04 -8.01 -8.73
CA LYS A 149 15.91 -7.50 -9.79
C LYS A 149 15.64 -6.03 -10.07
N ASP A 150 14.37 -5.65 -10.30
CA ASP A 150 13.98 -4.28 -10.62
C ASP A 150 14.38 -3.30 -9.49
N ILE A 151 14.20 -3.71 -8.24
CA ILE A 151 14.63 -2.92 -7.07
C ILE A 151 16.16 -2.89 -6.98
N GLY A 152 16.83 -4.01 -7.26
CA GLY A 152 18.29 -4.14 -7.21
C GLY A 152 19.03 -3.31 -8.25
N GLN A 153 18.39 -3.00 -9.39
CA GLN A 153 18.96 -2.16 -10.44
C GLN A 153 19.02 -0.66 -10.07
N ARG A 154 18.44 -0.25 -8.96
CA ARG A 154 18.48 1.16 -8.52
C ARG A 154 19.91 1.61 -8.23
N THR A 155 20.28 2.74 -8.76
CA THR A 155 21.57 3.37 -8.47
C THR A 155 21.50 4.15 -7.16
N LYS A 156 22.40 3.84 -6.23
CA LYS A 156 22.55 4.61 -4.99
C LYS A 156 23.20 5.95 -5.31
N ILE A 157 22.55 7.04 -4.94
CA ILE A 157 23.09 8.39 -5.08
C ILE A 157 23.31 9.03 -3.70
N SER A 158 24.17 10.05 -3.64
CA SER A 158 24.38 10.85 -2.43
C SER A 158 23.19 11.78 -2.18
N ILE A 159 23.03 12.22 -0.92
CA ILE A 159 22.01 13.23 -0.57
C ILE A 159 22.26 14.53 -1.36
N GLN A 160 23.52 14.94 -1.53
CA GLN A 160 23.90 16.11 -2.29
C GLN A 160 23.49 15.99 -3.78
N ASP A 161 23.66 14.83 -4.38
CA ASP A 161 23.23 14.58 -5.77
C ASP A 161 21.71 14.55 -5.88
N TYR A 162 21.02 13.95 -4.89
CA TYR A 162 19.57 14.00 -4.83
C TYR A 162 19.04 15.44 -4.75
N GLU A 163 19.64 16.30 -3.90
CA GLU A 163 19.24 17.70 -3.79
C GLU A 163 19.48 18.48 -5.10
N LYS A 164 20.61 18.21 -5.78
CA LYS A 164 20.88 18.82 -7.09
C LYS A 164 19.85 18.41 -8.14
N LEU A 165 19.47 17.14 -8.18
CA LEU A 165 18.43 16.64 -9.07
C LEU A 165 17.07 17.27 -8.73
N HIS A 166 16.72 17.33 -7.45
CA HIS A 166 15.45 17.90 -6.99
C HIS A 166 15.33 19.40 -7.31
N LYS A 167 16.43 20.14 -7.24
CA LYS A 167 16.49 21.58 -7.57
C LYS A 167 16.67 21.86 -9.06
N ASN A 168 16.66 20.83 -9.91
CA ASN A 168 16.95 20.92 -11.34
C ASN A 168 18.29 21.60 -11.69
N THR A 169 19.26 21.56 -10.75
CA THR A 169 20.59 22.15 -10.95
C THR A 169 21.57 21.18 -11.59
N ARG A 170 21.22 19.90 -11.69
CA ARG A 170 21.95 18.88 -12.42
C ARG A 170 21.23 18.62 -13.73
N LYS A 171 21.91 18.80 -14.86
CA LYS A 171 21.41 18.32 -16.15
C LYS A 171 21.28 16.80 -16.07
N TYR A 172 20.13 16.28 -16.48
CA TYR A 172 19.95 14.84 -16.67
C TYR A 172 21.06 14.39 -17.62
N ASN A 173 21.90 13.52 -17.11
CA ASN A 173 23.10 13.14 -17.84
C ASN A 173 22.78 12.13 -18.93
N GLU A 174 23.63 12.15 -19.89
CA GLU A 174 23.91 11.19 -20.95
C GLU A 174 23.87 9.71 -20.52
N ALA A 175 23.94 9.41 -19.22
CA ALA A 175 23.83 8.07 -18.66
C ALA A 175 22.45 7.37 -18.86
N PHE A 176 21.42 8.10 -19.28
CA PHE A 176 20.12 7.52 -19.65
C PHE A 176 19.96 7.35 -21.17
N LEU A 177 20.96 7.70 -21.95
CA LEU A 177 20.95 7.51 -23.41
C LEU A 177 21.22 6.05 -23.83
N ASP A 178 21.67 5.22 -22.89
CA ASP A 178 21.90 3.79 -23.10
C ASP A 178 20.66 2.92 -22.70
N ALA A 179 19.52 3.53 -22.42
CA ALA A 179 18.30 2.81 -22.14
C ALA A 179 17.74 2.20 -23.43
N GLU A 180 17.67 0.88 -23.49
CA GLU A 180 17.03 0.11 -24.57
C GLU A 180 15.68 -0.40 -24.05
N ASP A 181 14.64 -0.37 -24.87
CA ASP A 181 13.29 -0.85 -24.55
C ASP A 181 12.59 -0.10 -23.41
N GLU A 182 12.85 1.18 -23.23
CA GLU A 182 12.25 2.00 -22.17
C GLU A 182 11.70 3.34 -22.69
N PHE A 183 10.70 3.89 -21.95
CA PHE A 183 10.25 5.25 -22.16
C PHE A 183 11.16 6.23 -21.44
N ILE A 184 11.80 7.11 -22.19
CA ILE A 184 12.71 8.14 -21.67
C ILE A 184 12.01 9.49 -21.68
N LEU A 185 12.11 10.23 -20.58
CA LEU A 185 11.70 11.62 -20.51
C LEU A 185 12.71 12.50 -21.26
N ILE A 186 12.33 13.01 -22.43
CA ILE A 186 13.22 13.81 -23.29
C ILE A 186 13.09 15.31 -23.05
N ASN A 187 11.94 15.77 -22.57
CA ASN A 187 11.69 17.19 -22.39
C ASN A 187 10.65 17.45 -21.30
N ILE A 188 10.83 18.54 -20.56
CA ILE A 188 9.83 19.11 -19.69
C ILE A 188 9.48 20.47 -20.26
N GLY A 189 8.23 20.61 -20.70
CA GLY A 189 7.73 21.76 -21.42
C GLY A 189 7.95 23.09 -20.69
N GLY A 190 8.15 24.11 -21.48
CA GLY A 190 8.69 25.38 -21.09
C GLY A 190 7.76 26.29 -20.30
N THR A 191 8.13 27.57 -20.27
CA THR A 191 7.58 28.63 -19.44
C THR A 191 6.23 29.21 -19.91
N THR A 192 5.67 28.72 -21.03
CA THR A 192 4.34 29.15 -21.49
C THR A 192 3.27 28.47 -20.66
N ALA A 193 2.26 29.22 -20.21
CA ALA A 193 1.26 28.77 -19.24
C ALA A 193 0.49 27.52 -19.68
N ASP A 194 0.35 27.27 -20.99
CA ASP A 194 -0.32 26.13 -21.59
C ASP A 194 0.53 24.85 -21.63
N ARG A 195 1.86 24.96 -21.50
CA ARG A 195 2.79 23.84 -21.54
C ARG A 195 3.69 23.72 -20.30
N ALA A 196 3.48 24.56 -19.30
CA ALA A 196 4.28 24.51 -18.08
C ALA A 196 4.15 23.14 -17.39
N GLY A 197 5.26 22.42 -17.29
CA GLY A 197 5.32 21.09 -16.68
C GLY A 197 4.84 19.93 -17.57
N PHE A 198 4.51 20.18 -18.84
CA PHE A 198 4.21 19.11 -19.80
C PHE A 198 5.47 18.25 -20.03
N ARG A 199 5.32 16.94 -19.91
CA ARG A 199 6.41 15.99 -20.03
C ARG A 199 6.32 15.25 -21.36
N GLU A 200 7.40 15.30 -22.14
CA GLU A 200 7.52 14.58 -23.40
C GLU A 200 8.39 13.35 -23.19
N TYR A 201 7.88 12.21 -23.61
CA TYR A 201 8.59 10.94 -23.54
C TYR A 201 8.83 10.40 -24.93
N CYS A 202 9.95 9.75 -25.15
CA CYS A 202 10.17 8.90 -26.32
C CYS A 202 10.44 7.46 -25.89
N TYR A 203 10.15 6.52 -26.77
CA TYR A 203 10.52 5.13 -26.59
C TYR A 203 11.89 4.94 -27.24
N ALA A 204 12.87 4.53 -26.45
CA ALA A 204 14.19 4.16 -26.93
C ALA A 204 14.17 2.69 -27.34
N SER A 205 14.33 2.42 -28.62
CA SER A 205 14.38 1.09 -29.20
C SER A 205 15.77 0.76 -29.68
#